data_cd9947e6a342a0ee5b3d4cfb9f679e32
#
_entry.id   cd9947e6a342a0ee5b3d4cfb9f679e32
#
_cell.length_a   1.000
_cell.length_b   1.000
_cell.length_c   1.000
_cell.angle_alpha   90.00
_cell.angle_beta   90.00
_cell.angle_gamma   90.00
#
_symmetry.space_group_name_H-M   'P 1'
#
loop_
_entity.id
_entity.type
_entity.pdbx_description
1 polymer ?
#
loop_
_entity_poly.entity_id
_entity_poly.type
_entity_poly.pdbx_seq_one_letter_code
_entity_poly.pdbx_strand_id
1 'polypeptide(L)'
;SLLCGYLGETFGWSYGFGAAGIGMLIGLLIFIWGQKYLEGNAEPTSSLYKEKKLNITYENWAYLSGILMVFVSWFLIQNQELVGNLLGGFGAICIAIWLGYALLKCTPEERDRLIVVGILILFSLIFWALFEQAGSSLNILTDRGVDRSIFGWEVPASMFQSLNAFFIFTLAPIFAFMWLALAKRNIEPSTPLKFAIGIMFVGIGFLVLVFGMKSSSGIQTGVFWIMMIYLLHTIGELCLSPVGLSSVTKLSPKRIVGMMMGMWFCASAAGNFVAGLIARATASENISGAENIFTLAQKSAFMDVYTNVGLIALFVGILLALFSPLMKKGMHGIN
;
A
#
# COMPACT_ATOMS: atom_id res chain seq x y z
N SER A 1 14.87 -4.00 2.45
CA SER A 1 15.20 -3.55 1.08
C SER A 1 16.68 -3.19 0.91
N LEU A 2 17.37 -2.47 1.84
CA LEU A 2 18.77 -2.10 1.66
C LEU A 2 19.68 -3.29 1.35
N LEU A 3 19.76 -4.27 2.26
CA LEU A 3 20.62 -5.43 2.10
C LEU A 3 20.19 -6.30 0.92
N CYS A 4 18.89 -6.64 0.85
CA CYS A 4 18.39 -7.53 -0.21
C CYS A 4 18.46 -6.87 -1.59
N GLY A 5 18.21 -5.56 -1.68
CA GLY A 5 18.34 -4.81 -2.94
C GLY A 5 19.78 -4.74 -3.42
N TYR A 6 20.71 -4.41 -2.53
CA TYR A 6 22.13 -4.40 -2.86
C TYR A 6 22.61 -5.77 -3.34
N LEU A 7 22.34 -6.84 -2.58
CA LEU A 7 22.72 -8.19 -2.96
C LEU A 7 22.07 -8.63 -4.28
N GLY A 8 20.80 -8.29 -4.46
CA GLY A 8 20.04 -8.66 -5.66
C GLY A 8 20.59 -8.03 -6.93
N GLU A 9 20.88 -6.74 -6.92
CA GLU A 9 21.38 -6.02 -8.10
C GLU A 9 22.89 -6.23 -8.33
N THR A 10 23.69 -6.46 -7.25
CA THR A 10 25.15 -6.60 -7.38
C THR A 10 25.58 -8.04 -7.63
N PHE A 11 24.99 -9.02 -6.93
CA PHE A 11 25.39 -10.43 -6.97
C PHE A 11 24.34 -11.34 -7.63
N GLY A 12 23.14 -10.81 -7.85
CA GLY A 12 22.01 -11.53 -8.44
C GLY A 12 20.87 -11.77 -7.46
N TRP A 13 19.65 -11.81 -7.99
CA TRP A 13 18.42 -11.87 -7.20
C TRP A 13 18.29 -13.11 -6.33
N SER A 14 18.97 -14.23 -6.66
CA SER A 14 19.04 -15.41 -5.81
C SER A 14 19.65 -15.10 -4.44
N TYR A 15 20.67 -14.25 -4.38
CA TYR A 15 21.29 -13.82 -3.13
C TYR A 15 20.41 -12.83 -2.36
N GLY A 16 19.75 -11.89 -3.07
CA GLY A 16 18.82 -10.94 -2.47
C GLY A 16 17.64 -11.64 -1.79
N PHE A 17 16.94 -12.52 -2.51
CA PHE A 17 15.83 -13.30 -1.95
C PHE A 17 16.31 -14.35 -0.93
N GLY A 18 17.48 -14.95 -1.13
CA GLY A 18 18.10 -15.85 -0.15
C GLY A 18 18.34 -15.18 1.20
N ALA A 19 18.87 -13.96 1.20
CA ALA A 19 19.07 -13.17 2.43
C ALA A 19 17.74 -12.85 3.12
N ALA A 20 16.69 -12.51 2.36
CA ALA A 20 15.35 -12.31 2.90
C ALA A 20 14.81 -13.60 3.55
N GLY A 21 14.97 -14.74 2.88
CA GLY A 21 14.59 -16.08 3.40
C GLY A 21 15.29 -16.43 4.70
N ILE A 22 16.59 -16.16 4.81
CA ILE A 22 17.36 -16.35 6.05
C ILE A 22 16.82 -15.45 7.16
N GLY A 23 16.53 -14.17 6.85
CA GLY A 23 15.93 -13.25 7.81
C GLY A 23 14.57 -13.74 8.33
N MET A 24 13.72 -14.27 7.45
CA MET A 24 12.44 -14.87 7.82
C MET A 24 12.62 -16.12 8.69
N LEU A 25 13.60 -16.98 8.39
CA LEU A 25 13.91 -18.16 9.21
C LEU A 25 14.37 -17.75 10.61
N ILE A 26 15.25 -16.75 10.72
CA ILE A 26 15.68 -16.22 12.02
C ILE A 26 14.46 -15.67 12.80
N GLY A 27 13.58 -14.91 12.13
CA GLY A 27 12.35 -14.40 12.74
C GLY A 27 11.45 -15.52 13.26
N LEU A 28 11.28 -16.59 12.50
CA LEU A 28 10.53 -17.79 12.93
C LEU A 28 11.16 -18.44 14.16
N LEU A 29 12.48 -18.63 14.17
CA LEU A 29 13.18 -19.22 15.32
C LEU A 29 13.04 -18.35 16.58
N ILE A 30 13.17 -17.02 16.44
CA ILE A 30 12.93 -16.06 17.54
C ILE A 30 11.49 -16.18 18.04
N PHE A 31 10.52 -16.28 17.14
CA PHE A 31 9.11 -16.41 17.51
C PHE A 31 8.86 -17.72 18.29
N ILE A 32 9.36 -18.86 17.79
CA ILE A 32 9.23 -20.15 18.48
C ILE A 32 9.87 -20.10 19.87
N TRP A 33 11.07 -19.54 19.96
CA TRP A 33 11.77 -19.42 21.25
C TRP A 33 11.06 -18.44 22.19
N GLY A 34 10.45 -17.38 21.65
CA GLY A 34 9.73 -16.33 22.38
C GLY A 34 8.32 -16.72 22.82
N GLN A 35 7.74 -17.83 22.33
CA GLN A 35 6.36 -18.25 22.68
C GLN A 35 6.11 -18.33 24.19
N LYS A 36 7.10 -18.72 24.97
CA LYS A 36 7.02 -18.77 26.45
C LYS A 36 6.66 -17.43 27.10
N TYR A 37 6.99 -16.29 26.44
CA TYR A 37 6.69 -14.96 26.96
C TYR A 37 5.26 -14.48 26.60
N LEU A 38 4.56 -15.23 25.76
CA LEU A 38 3.17 -14.93 25.38
C LEU A 38 2.14 -15.49 26.37
N GLU A 39 2.60 -16.27 27.37
CA GLU A 39 1.77 -16.76 28.48
C GLU A 39 0.46 -17.44 28.03
N GLY A 40 0.47 -18.14 26.91
CA GLY A 40 -0.69 -18.81 26.32
C GLY A 40 -1.63 -17.90 25.50
N ASN A 41 -1.39 -16.60 25.45
CA ASN A 41 -2.25 -15.67 24.66
C ASN A 41 -2.17 -15.87 23.14
N ALA A 42 -1.17 -16.61 22.65
CA ALA A 42 -1.03 -16.96 21.24
C ALA A 42 -1.65 -18.33 20.90
N GLU A 43 -2.13 -19.07 21.89
CA GLU A 43 -2.76 -20.36 21.67
C GLU A 43 -4.18 -20.20 21.12
N PRO A 44 -4.64 -21.12 20.25
CA PRO A 44 -6.00 -21.10 19.76
C PRO A 44 -7.01 -21.18 20.91
N THR A 45 -7.97 -20.26 20.92
CA THR A 45 -9.00 -20.17 21.97
C THR A 45 -9.99 -21.33 21.98
N SER A 46 -10.08 -22.08 20.88
CA SER A 46 -11.00 -23.22 20.71
C SER A 46 -10.26 -24.54 20.65
N SER A 47 -10.74 -25.58 21.31
CA SER A 47 -10.24 -26.95 21.19
C SER A 47 -10.52 -27.59 19.82
N LEU A 48 -11.34 -26.95 18.99
CA LEU A 48 -11.73 -27.43 17.65
C LEU A 48 -10.53 -27.77 16.75
N TYR A 49 -9.39 -27.07 16.90
CA TYR A 49 -8.20 -27.35 16.10
C TYR A 49 -7.67 -28.79 16.29
N LYS A 50 -7.92 -29.42 17.45
CA LYS A 50 -7.55 -30.82 17.75
C LYS A 50 -8.57 -31.84 17.24
N GLU A 51 -9.78 -31.42 16.88
CA GLU A 51 -10.80 -32.31 16.34
C GLU A 51 -10.39 -32.85 14.97
N LYS A 52 -10.79 -34.09 14.69
CA LYS A 52 -10.46 -34.76 13.44
C LYS A 52 -11.65 -34.74 12.48
N LYS A 53 -11.40 -34.32 11.23
CA LYS A 53 -12.29 -34.51 10.11
C LYS A 53 -11.56 -35.34 9.06
N LEU A 54 -12.16 -36.45 8.62
CA LEU A 54 -11.52 -37.40 7.68
C LEU A 54 -10.17 -37.93 8.21
N ASN A 55 -10.09 -38.25 9.51
CA ASN A 55 -8.87 -38.70 10.22
C ASN A 55 -7.72 -37.68 10.30
N ILE A 56 -7.91 -36.46 9.83
CA ILE A 56 -6.93 -35.38 9.86
C ILE A 56 -7.42 -34.29 10.81
N THR A 57 -6.57 -33.76 11.68
CA THR A 57 -6.92 -32.65 12.56
C THR A 57 -7.18 -31.36 11.77
N TYR A 58 -8.01 -30.46 12.28
CA TYR A 58 -8.20 -29.14 11.62
C TYR A 58 -6.90 -28.35 11.53
N GLU A 59 -5.98 -28.53 12.47
CA GLU A 59 -4.64 -27.96 12.40
C GLU A 59 -3.87 -28.43 11.16
N ASN A 60 -3.86 -29.75 10.91
CA ASN A 60 -3.21 -30.30 9.70
C ASN A 60 -3.92 -29.88 8.42
N TRP A 61 -5.25 -29.70 8.44
CA TRP A 61 -5.98 -29.11 7.31
C TRP A 61 -5.54 -27.68 7.02
N ALA A 62 -5.26 -26.88 8.08
CA ALA A 62 -4.74 -25.53 7.92
C ALA A 62 -3.35 -25.53 7.27
N TYR A 63 -2.44 -26.41 7.69
CA TYR A 63 -1.12 -26.57 7.05
C TYR A 63 -1.24 -27.02 5.59
N LEU A 64 -2.07 -28.01 5.29
CA LEU A 64 -2.30 -28.48 3.92
C LEU A 64 -2.89 -27.38 3.04
N SER A 65 -3.83 -26.61 3.57
CA SER A 65 -4.40 -25.46 2.84
C SER A 65 -3.35 -24.38 2.57
N GLY A 66 -2.44 -24.12 3.51
CA GLY A 66 -1.32 -23.20 3.34
C GLY A 66 -0.39 -23.64 2.21
N ILE A 67 -0.03 -24.92 2.15
CA ILE A 67 0.78 -25.48 1.06
C ILE A 67 0.06 -25.38 -0.28
N LEU A 68 -1.23 -25.72 -0.33
CA LEU A 68 -2.05 -25.58 -1.53
C LEU A 68 -2.09 -24.12 -2.02
N MET A 69 -2.21 -23.17 -1.10
CA MET A 69 -2.23 -21.74 -1.45
C MET A 69 -0.93 -21.26 -2.08
N VAL A 70 0.23 -21.87 -1.79
CA VAL A 70 1.48 -21.55 -2.49
C VAL A 70 1.36 -21.86 -3.99
N PHE A 71 0.83 -23.04 -4.35
CA PHE A 71 0.63 -23.43 -5.75
C PHE A 71 -0.44 -22.57 -6.44
N VAL A 72 -1.52 -22.25 -5.74
CA VAL A 72 -2.56 -21.34 -6.24
C VAL A 72 -1.97 -19.97 -6.50
N SER A 73 -1.20 -19.41 -5.57
CA SER A 73 -0.54 -18.11 -5.73
C SER A 73 0.43 -18.11 -6.89
N TRP A 74 1.24 -19.17 -7.04
CA TRP A 74 2.15 -19.33 -8.18
C TRP A 74 1.41 -19.33 -9.52
N PHE A 75 0.28 -20.04 -9.61
CA PHE A 75 -0.56 -20.06 -10.81
C PHE A 75 -1.18 -18.68 -11.10
N LEU A 76 -1.69 -18.00 -10.07
CA LEU A 76 -2.32 -16.67 -10.20
C LEU A 76 -1.33 -15.59 -10.64
N ILE A 77 -0.08 -15.62 -10.16
CA ILE A 77 0.96 -14.65 -10.57
C ILE A 77 1.20 -14.71 -12.08
N GLN A 78 1.08 -15.89 -12.68
CA GLN A 78 1.27 -16.07 -14.13
C GLN A 78 0.04 -15.68 -14.96
N ASN A 79 -1.14 -15.52 -14.31
CA ASN A 79 -2.42 -15.27 -14.98
C ASN A 79 -3.04 -13.96 -14.50
N GLN A 80 -2.40 -12.82 -14.81
CA GLN A 80 -2.82 -11.49 -14.32
C GLN A 80 -4.23 -11.09 -14.73
N GLU A 81 -4.70 -11.48 -15.91
CA GLU A 81 -6.06 -11.21 -16.36
C GLU A 81 -7.09 -11.94 -15.46
N LEU A 82 -6.82 -13.21 -15.13
CA LEU A 82 -7.62 -13.98 -14.19
C LEU A 82 -7.64 -13.31 -12.81
N VAL A 83 -6.48 -12.81 -12.33
CA VAL A 83 -6.41 -12.08 -11.04
C VAL A 83 -7.28 -10.84 -11.08
N GLY A 84 -7.24 -10.05 -12.16
CA GLY A 84 -8.09 -8.86 -12.32
C GLY A 84 -9.57 -9.20 -12.26
N ASN A 85 -10.01 -10.24 -12.97
CA ASN A 85 -11.40 -10.70 -12.98
C ASN A 85 -11.83 -11.22 -11.60
N LEU A 86 -10.97 -11.97 -10.91
CA LEU A 86 -11.25 -12.47 -9.55
C LEU A 86 -11.34 -11.33 -8.54
N LEU A 87 -10.42 -10.36 -8.58
CA LEU A 87 -10.46 -9.18 -7.70
C LEU A 87 -11.71 -8.33 -7.95
N GLY A 88 -12.08 -8.12 -9.22
CA GLY A 88 -13.30 -7.40 -9.59
C GLY A 88 -14.55 -8.11 -9.10
N GLY A 89 -14.68 -9.40 -9.35
CA GLY A 89 -15.81 -10.22 -8.91
C GLY A 89 -15.92 -10.31 -7.39
N PHE A 90 -14.80 -10.62 -6.71
CA PHE A 90 -14.74 -10.68 -5.26
C PHE A 90 -15.02 -9.32 -4.62
N GLY A 91 -14.45 -8.25 -5.17
CA GLY A 91 -14.71 -6.88 -4.72
C GLY A 91 -16.19 -6.50 -4.83
N ALA A 92 -16.84 -6.84 -5.95
CA ALA A 92 -18.27 -6.60 -6.13
C ALA A 92 -19.11 -7.37 -5.10
N ILE A 93 -18.78 -8.62 -4.81
CA ILE A 93 -19.43 -9.44 -3.77
C ILE A 93 -19.22 -8.79 -2.39
N CYS A 94 -18.01 -8.37 -2.06
CA CYS A 94 -17.73 -7.70 -0.80
C CYS A 94 -18.54 -6.40 -0.63
N ILE A 95 -18.64 -5.58 -1.69
CA ILE A 95 -19.45 -4.36 -1.69
C ILE A 95 -20.93 -4.70 -1.50
N ALA A 96 -21.44 -5.71 -2.19
CA ALA A 96 -22.84 -6.14 -2.06
C ALA A 96 -23.16 -6.63 -0.64
N ILE A 97 -22.28 -7.44 -0.05
CA ILE A 97 -22.43 -7.93 1.34
C ILE A 97 -22.38 -6.74 2.31
N TRP A 98 -21.40 -5.84 2.15
CA TRP A 98 -21.27 -4.66 3.00
C TRP A 98 -22.50 -3.76 2.94
N LEU A 99 -22.99 -3.41 1.75
CA LEU A 99 -24.17 -2.57 1.57
C LEU A 99 -25.42 -3.29 2.09
N GLY A 100 -25.61 -4.56 1.76
CA GLY A 100 -26.73 -5.35 2.25
C GLY A 100 -26.75 -5.43 3.78
N TYR A 101 -25.58 -5.64 4.40
CA TYR A 101 -25.47 -5.68 5.85
C TYR A 101 -25.77 -4.31 6.48
N ALA A 102 -25.21 -3.22 5.92
CA ALA A 102 -25.43 -1.86 6.40
C ALA A 102 -26.92 -1.46 6.34
N LEU A 103 -27.60 -1.84 5.27
CA LEU A 103 -29.01 -1.46 5.07
C LEU A 103 -30.00 -2.34 5.84
N LEU A 104 -29.71 -3.64 6.03
CA LEU A 104 -30.68 -4.61 6.55
C LEU A 104 -30.44 -5.01 8.00
N LYS A 105 -29.22 -4.86 8.54
CA LYS A 105 -28.83 -5.41 9.85
C LYS A 105 -28.29 -4.40 10.83
N CYS A 106 -28.13 -3.13 10.44
CA CYS A 106 -27.53 -2.07 11.26
C CYS A 106 -28.59 -1.07 11.74
N THR A 107 -28.36 -0.51 12.92
CA THR A 107 -29.09 0.68 13.36
C THR A 107 -28.71 1.88 12.47
N PRO A 108 -29.52 2.95 12.44
CA PRO A 108 -29.18 4.13 11.61
C PRO A 108 -27.78 4.67 11.87
N GLU A 109 -27.36 4.74 13.13
CA GLU A 109 -26.02 5.20 13.53
C GLU A 109 -24.91 4.25 13.07
N GLU A 110 -25.07 2.94 13.27
CA GLU A 110 -24.11 1.93 12.78
C GLU A 110 -24.01 1.95 11.24
N ARG A 111 -25.13 2.15 10.55
CA ARG A 111 -25.20 2.23 9.09
C ARG A 111 -24.39 3.43 8.59
N ASP A 112 -24.60 4.61 9.18
CA ASP A 112 -23.89 5.82 8.78
C ASP A 112 -22.38 5.67 8.97
N ARG A 113 -21.96 5.12 10.11
CA ARG A 113 -20.55 4.78 10.39
C ARG A 113 -19.98 3.79 9.38
N LEU A 114 -20.71 2.73 9.04
CA LEU A 114 -20.29 1.74 8.06
C LEU A 114 -20.17 2.32 6.65
N ILE A 115 -21.07 3.23 6.26
CA ILE A 115 -20.98 3.93 4.96
C ILE A 115 -19.70 4.77 4.93
N VAL A 116 -19.39 5.49 5.99
CA VAL A 116 -18.13 6.25 6.08
C VAL A 116 -16.92 5.34 5.94
N VAL A 117 -16.88 4.21 6.66
CA VAL A 117 -15.78 3.24 6.57
C VAL A 117 -15.64 2.70 5.14
N GLY A 118 -16.73 2.33 4.49
CA GLY A 118 -16.68 1.83 3.11
C GLY A 118 -16.14 2.86 2.13
N ILE A 119 -16.53 4.13 2.29
CA ILE A 119 -15.97 5.24 1.50
C ILE A 119 -14.47 5.38 1.76
N LEU A 120 -14.02 5.36 3.01
CA LEU A 120 -12.59 5.44 3.35
C LEU A 120 -11.80 4.26 2.76
N ILE A 121 -12.37 3.04 2.75
CA ILE A 121 -11.77 1.87 2.10
C ILE A 121 -11.61 2.10 0.59
N LEU A 122 -12.59 2.67 -0.10
CA LEU A 122 -12.47 2.99 -1.52
C LEU A 122 -11.36 4.04 -1.78
N PHE A 123 -11.27 5.07 -0.95
CA PHE A 123 -10.19 6.05 -1.07
C PHE A 123 -8.82 5.47 -0.71
N SER A 124 -8.75 4.49 0.19
CA SER A 124 -7.50 3.78 0.47
C SER A 124 -7.03 2.96 -0.72
N LEU A 125 -7.94 2.35 -1.51
CA LEU A 125 -7.60 1.68 -2.76
C LEU A 125 -6.90 2.64 -3.73
N ILE A 126 -7.48 3.84 -3.92
CA ILE A 126 -6.88 4.88 -4.79
C ILE A 126 -5.49 5.26 -4.27
N PHE A 127 -5.37 5.49 -2.97
CA PHE A 127 -4.07 5.82 -2.35
C PHE A 127 -3.03 4.73 -2.63
N TRP A 128 -3.35 3.46 -2.36
CA TRP A 128 -2.42 2.36 -2.56
C TRP A 128 -2.08 2.15 -4.04
N ALA A 129 -3.03 2.33 -4.97
CA ALA A 129 -2.75 2.26 -6.40
C ALA A 129 -1.67 3.26 -6.85
N LEU A 130 -1.65 4.43 -6.23
CA LEU A 130 -0.68 5.48 -6.53
C LEU A 130 0.64 5.28 -5.76
N PHE A 131 0.55 4.92 -4.50
CA PHE A 131 1.71 4.73 -3.62
C PHE A 131 2.60 3.58 -4.08
N GLU A 132 2.01 2.47 -4.52
CA GLU A 132 2.70 1.25 -4.95
C GLU A 132 3.41 1.39 -6.32
N GLN A 133 3.39 2.61 -6.91
CA GLN A 133 4.32 2.91 -8.02
C GLN A 133 5.79 2.81 -7.59
N ALA A 134 6.07 2.93 -6.29
CA ALA A 134 7.40 2.71 -5.71
C ALA A 134 7.99 1.32 -6.06
N GLY A 135 7.16 0.28 -6.07
CA GLY A 135 7.55 -1.09 -6.43
C GLY A 135 7.42 -1.43 -7.92
N SER A 136 6.90 -0.52 -8.74
CA SER A 136 6.62 -0.75 -10.16
C SER A 136 7.23 0.32 -11.06
N SER A 137 6.44 1.26 -11.59
CA SER A 137 6.91 2.25 -12.56
C SER A 137 8.01 3.16 -12.03
N LEU A 138 7.93 3.57 -10.75
CA LEU A 138 8.94 4.45 -10.15
C LEU A 138 10.28 3.74 -10.01
N ASN A 139 10.29 2.43 -9.70
CA ASN A 139 11.52 1.66 -9.65
C ASN A 139 12.16 1.54 -11.04
N ILE A 140 11.36 1.30 -12.09
CA ILE A 140 11.83 1.26 -13.49
C ILE A 140 12.40 2.61 -13.92
N LEU A 141 11.71 3.72 -13.59
CA LEU A 141 12.22 5.06 -13.86
C LEU A 141 13.53 5.33 -13.11
N THR A 142 13.61 4.91 -11.84
CA THR A 142 14.82 5.08 -11.02
C THR A 142 15.99 4.30 -11.60
N ASP A 143 15.74 3.07 -12.08
CA ASP A 143 16.78 2.24 -12.68
C ASP A 143 17.34 2.80 -14.00
N ARG A 144 16.47 3.30 -14.88
CA ARG A 144 16.82 3.63 -16.25
C ARG A 144 16.97 5.13 -16.53
N GLY A 145 16.15 5.95 -15.84
CA GLY A 145 15.96 7.36 -16.15
C GLY A 145 16.52 8.33 -15.09
N VAL A 146 17.24 7.84 -14.08
CA VAL A 146 17.78 8.65 -12.97
C VAL A 146 19.29 8.53 -12.92
N ASP A 147 19.95 9.68 -12.75
CA ASP A 147 21.37 9.70 -12.38
C ASP A 147 21.49 9.31 -10.90
N ARG A 148 21.89 8.06 -10.66
CA ARG A 148 22.02 7.44 -9.33
C ARG A 148 23.41 7.55 -8.74
N SER A 149 24.30 8.33 -9.39
CA SER A 149 25.67 8.54 -8.91
C SER A 149 25.69 9.44 -7.68
N ILE A 150 26.02 8.86 -6.52
CA ILE A 150 26.15 9.57 -5.24
C ILE A 150 27.59 9.37 -4.74
N PHE A 151 28.38 10.43 -4.65
CA PHE A 151 29.78 10.41 -4.25
C PHE A 151 30.64 9.40 -5.05
N GLY A 152 30.37 9.25 -6.36
CA GLY A 152 31.09 8.34 -7.24
C GLY A 152 30.68 6.87 -7.14
N TRP A 153 29.65 6.54 -6.35
CA TRP A 153 29.06 5.22 -6.29
C TRP A 153 27.67 5.25 -6.94
N GLU A 154 27.42 4.32 -7.86
CA GLU A 154 26.09 4.14 -8.45
C GLU A 154 25.22 3.30 -7.52
N VAL A 155 24.20 3.95 -6.93
CA VAL A 155 23.30 3.32 -5.96
C VAL A 155 22.32 2.42 -6.69
N PRO A 156 22.17 1.13 -6.32
CA PRO A 156 21.14 0.24 -6.86
C PRO A 156 19.73 0.81 -6.75
N ALA A 157 18.93 0.70 -7.83
CA ALA A 157 17.60 1.31 -7.89
C ALA A 157 16.66 0.80 -6.79
N SER A 158 16.69 -0.50 -6.49
CA SER A 158 15.88 -1.12 -5.46
C SER A 158 16.18 -0.62 -4.03
N MET A 159 17.37 -0.06 -3.79
CA MET A 159 17.73 0.51 -2.49
C MET A 159 16.95 1.79 -2.20
N PHE A 160 16.50 2.54 -3.21
CA PHE A 160 15.69 3.75 -3.00
C PHE A 160 14.32 3.44 -2.37
N GLN A 161 13.80 2.24 -2.50
CA GLN A 161 12.57 1.83 -1.80
C GLN A 161 12.73 1.86 -0.27
N SER A 162 13.96 1.79 0.24
CA SER A 162 14.26 1.93 1.67
C SER A 162 14.04 3.34 2.21
N LEU A 163 13.99 4.36 1.33
CA LEU A 163 13.71 5.74 1.72
C LEU A 163 12.35 5.86 2.40
N ASN A 164 11.34 5.10 1.95
CA ASN A 164 10.06 5.07 2.62
C ASN A 164 10.21 4.63 4.09
N ALA A 165 10.86 3.50 4.36
CA ALA A 165 11.07 3.01 5.72
C ALA A 165 11.90 4.00 6.57
N PHE A 166 12.93 4.63 5.98
CA PHE A 166 13.72 5.66 6.64
C PHE A 166 12.87 6.89 7.00
N PHE A 167 12.06 7.39 6.07
CA PHE A 167 11.17 8.53 6.33
C PHE A 167 10.05 8.18 7.32
N ILE A 168 9.50 6.95 7.29
CA ILE A 168 8.55 6.51 8.32
C ILE A 168 9.22 6.56 9.70
N PHE A 169 10.40 5.96 9.85
CA PHE A 169 11.11 5.93 11.12
C PHE A 169 11.41 7.33 11.67
N THR A 170 11.79 8.26 10.82
CA THR A 170 12.14 9.62 11.21
C THR A 170 10.92 10.53 11.41
N LEU A 171 9.89 10.40 10.57
CA LEU A 171 8.74 11.30 10.59
C LEU A 171 7.59 10.81 11.49
N ALA A 172 7.44 9.49 11.72
CA ALA A 172 6.33 9.00 12.53
C ALA A 172 6.26 9.60 13.95
N PRO A 173 7.39 9.75 14.69
CA PRO A 173 7.35 10.43 15.98
C PRO A 173 6.90 11.90 15.85
N ILE A 174 7.36 12.61 14.82
CA ILE A 174 7.00 14.01 14.56
C ILE A 174 5.50 14.12 14.30
N PHE A 175 4.95 13.25 13.45
CA PHE A 175 3.52 13.19 13.16
C PHE A 175 2.70 12.82 14.39
N ALA A 176 3.16 11.89 15.23
CA ALA A 176 2.49 11.54 16.48
C ALA A 176 2.40 12.75 17.42
N PHE A 177 3.49 13.48 17.63
CA PHE A 177 3.49 14.72 18.43
C PHE A 177 2.63 15.80 17.79
N MET A 178 2.67 15.96 16.48
CA MET A 178 1.85 16.94 15.75
C MET A 178 0.36 16.67 15.95
N TRP A 179 -0.10 15.43 15.76
CA TRP A 179 -1.52 15.08 15.95
C TRP A 179 -1.96 15.30 17.39
N LEU A 180 -1.15 14.91 18.37
CA LEU A 180 -1.44 15.17 19.79
C LEU A 180 -1.51 16.68 20.12
N ALA A 181 -0.63 17.47 19.55
CA ALA A 181 -0.63 18.92 19.74
C ALA A 181 -1.86 19.59 19.12
N LEU A 182 -2.28 19.14 17.92
CA LEU A 182 -3.48 19.61 17.24
C LEU A 182 -4.75 19.20 17.99
N ALA A 183 -4.79 17.96 18.50
CA ALA A 183 -5.90 17.46 19.32
C ALA A 183 -6.07 18.27 20.61
N LYS A 184 -4.99 18.58 21.33
CA LYS A 184 -5.03 19.42 22.53
C LYS A 184 -5.57 20.84 22.25
N ARG A 185 -5.43 21.34 21.03
CA ARG A 185 -5.94 22.65 20.60
C ARG A 185 -7.34 22.59 19.98
N ASN A 186 -7.96 21.40 19.91
CA ASN A 186 -9.25 21.16 19.24
C ASN A 186 -9.27 21.55 17.75
N ILE A 187 -8.11 21.51 17.07
CA ILE A 187 -7.96 21.80 15.64
C ILE A 187 -7.44 20.60 14.85
N GLU A 188 -7.53 19.41 15.43
CA GLU A 188 -7.14 18.17 14.75
C GLU A 188 -8.05 17.92 13.55
N PRO A 189 -7.49 17.69 12.34
CA PRO A 189 -8.27 17.33 11.16
C PRO A 189 -9.07 16.05 11.41
N SER A 190 -10.29 16.01 10.89
CA SER A 190 -11.10 14.78 10.92
C SER A 190 -10.43 13.67 10.12
N THR A 191 -10.74 12.40 10.44
CA THR A 191 -10.24 11.23 9.71
C THR A 191 -10.38 11.37 8.19
N PRO A 192 -11.57 11.70 7.61
CA PRO A 192 -11.68 11.89 6.17
C PRO A 192 -10.79 13.01 5.62
N LEU A 193 -10.55 14.08 6.39
CA LEU A 193 -9.66 15.15 5.97
C LEU A 193 -8.19 14.73 5.98
N LYS A 194 -7.77 13.89 6.95
CA LYS A 194 -6.42 13.29 6.96
C LYS A 194 -6.21 12.40 5.73
N PHE A 195 -7.22 11.61 5.33
CA PHE A 195 -7.20 10.82 4.10
C PHE A 195 -7.03 11.70 2.86
N ALA A 196 -7.81 12.78 2.78
CA ALA A 196 -7.72 13.75 1.68
C ALA A 196 -6.32 14.33 1.57
N ILE A 197 -5.73 14.78 2.69
CA ILE A 197 -4.36 15.28 2.76
C ILE A 197 -3.37 14.21 2.30
N GLY A 198 -3.53 12.96 2.74
CA GLY A 198 -2.69 11.85 2.33
C GLY A 198 -2.67 11.63 0.81
N ILE A 199 -3.84 11.60 0.17
CA ILE A 199 -3.96 11.45 -1.28
C ILE A 199 -3.38 12.66 -2.02
N MET A 200 -3.61 13.88 -1.52
CA MET A 200 -3.03 15.09 -2.12
C MET A 200 -1.49 15.08 -2.07
N PHE A 201 -0.88 14.64 -0.97
CA PHE A 201 0.58 14.53 -0.88
C PHE A 201 1.16 13.55 -1.89
N VAL A 202 0.49 12.43 -2.15
CA VAL A 202 0.90 11.49 -3.21
C VAL A 202 0.80 12.16 -4.58
N GLY A 203 -0.29 12.88 -4.86
CA GLY A 203 -0.45 13.64 -6.11
C GLY A 203 0.62 14.72 -6.29
N ILE A 204 0.91 15.49 -5.24
CA ILE A 204 1.99 16.49 -5.23
C ILE A 204 3.34 15.83 -5.50
N GLY A 205 3.60 14.65 -4.92
CA GLY A 205 4.83 13.90 -5.12
C GLY A 205 5.10 13.59 -6.59
N PHE A 206 4.07 13.11 -7.33
CA PHE A 206 4.18 12.89 -8.77
C PHE A 206 4.45 14.18 -9.55
N LEU A 207 3.74 15.26 -9.25
CA LEU A 207 3.94 16.55 -9.95
C LEU A 207 5.32 17.17 -9.67
N VAL A 208 5.84 17.03 -8.45
CA VAL A 208 7.20 17.44 -8.08
C VAL A 208 8.24 16.63 -8.87
N LEU A 209 8.04 15.32 -9.02
CA LEU A 209 8.92 14.49 -9.85
C LEU A 209 8.85 14.91 -11.32
N VAL A 210 7.67 15.13 -11.87
CA VAL A 210 7.49 15.63 -13.26
C VAL A 210 8.19 16.98 -13.46
N PHE A 211 8.08 17.89 -12.49
CA PHE A 211 8.80 19.16 -12.52
C PHE A 211 10.32 18.93 -12.58
N GLY A 212 10.84 18.00 -11.77
CA GLY A 212 12.25 17.62 -11.78
C GLY A 212 12.69 17.01 -13.11
N MET A 213 11.88 16.15 -13.71
CA MET A 213 12.13 15.60 -15.04
C MET A 213 12.19 16.66 -16.12
N LYS A 214 11.30 17.66 -16.08
CA LYS A 214 11.28 18.79 -17.01
C LYS A 214 12.47 19.74 -16.82
N SER A 215 12.88 19.95 -15.57
CA SER A 215 14.02 20.84 -15.23
C SER A 215 15.38 20.25 -15.57
N SER A 216 15.46 18.94 -15.77
CA SER A 216 16.71 18.26 -16.14
C SER A 216 17.00 18.49 -17.64
N SER A 217 18.15 19.08 -17.94
CA SER A 217 18.60 19.39 -19.31
C SER A 217 18.91 18.15 -20.17
N GLY A 218 19.08 16.98 -19.54
CA GLY A 218 19.37 15.70 -20.19
C GLY A 218 18.23 14.70 -20.13
N ILE A 219 18.51 13.48 -20.54
CA ILE A 219 17.58 12.34 -20.49
C ILE A 219 17.36 11.92 -19.04
N GLN A 220 18.43 11.90 -18.23
CA GLN A 220 18.39 11.47 -16.85
C GLN A 220 17.87 12.58 -15.92
N THR A 221 17.15 12.15 -14.90
CA THR A 221 16.60 13.02 -13.84
C THR A 221 17.54 12.94 -12.62
N GLY A 222 17.79 14.05 -11.94
CA GLY A 222 18.62 14.03 -10.73
C GLY A 222 17.97 13.25 -9.59
N VAL A 223 18.76 12.51 -8.83
CA VAL A 223 18.34 11.66 -7.70
C VAL A 223 17.54 12.41 -6.62
N PHE A 224 17.78 13.70 -6.45
CA PHE A 224 17.07 14.55 -5.50
C PHE A 224 15.54 14.47 -5.68
N TRP A 225 15.05 14.43 -6.92
CA TRP A 225 13.62 14.38 -7.20
C TRP A 225 12.98 13.03 -6.84
N ILE A 226 13.76 11.96 -6.93
CA ILE A 226 13.34 10.63 -6.43
C ILE A 226 13.23 10.67 -4.90
N MET A 227 14.17 11.28 -4.20
CA MET A 227 14.08 11.44 -2.74
C MET A 227 12.85 12.26 -2.35
N MET A 228 12.51 13.31 -3.12
CA MET A 228 11.35 14.16 -2.86
C MET A 228 10.02 13.43 -3.04
N ILE A 229 9.85 12.61 -4.10
CA ILE A 229 8.62 11.85 -4.26
C ILE A 229 8.45 10.83 -3.12
N TYR A 230 9.51 10.11 -2.73
CA TYR A 230 9.45 9.19 -1.58
C TYR A 230 9.10 9.91 -0.28
N LEU A 231 9.66 11.10 -0.04
CA LEU A 231 9.33 11.92 1.13
C LEU A 231 7.84 12.31 1.15
N LEU A 232 7.34 12.86 0.04
CA LEU A 232 5.95 13.32 -0.07
C LEU A 232 4.96 12.15 0.01
N HIS A 233 5.26 11.02 -0.62
CA HIS A 233 4.45 9.81 -0.52
C HIS A 233 4.42 9.28 0.92
N THR A 234 5.55 9.28 1.64
CA THR A 234 5.60 8.85 3.05
C THR A 234 4.82 9.79 3.96
N ILE A 235 4.86 11.11 3.72
CA ILE A 235 4.01 12.07 4.45
C ILE A 235 2.53 11.72 4.21
N GLY A 236 2.17 11.42 2.97
CA GLY A 236 0.81 10.98 2.61
C GLY A 236 0.41 9.69 3.34
N GLU A 237 1.30 8.72 3.39
CA GLU A 237 1.09 7.45 4.08
C GLU A 237 0.87 7.65 5.59
N LEU A 238 1.68 8.47 6.24
CA LEU A 238 1.54 8.79 7.68
C LEU A 238 0.22 9.49 8.01
N CYS A 239 -0.36 10.22 7.05
CA CYS A 239 -1.68 10.82 7.22
C CYS A 239 -2.82 9.80 7.08
N LEU A 240 -2.65 8.74 6.27
CA LEU A 240 -3.75 7.85 5.88
C LEU A 240 -3.68 6.48 6.56
N SER A 241 -2.56 5.79 6.50
CA SER A 241 -2.48 4.37 6.83
C SER A 241 -2.78 4.08 8.32
N PRO A 242 -2.09 4.68 9.31
CA PRO A 242 -2.36 4.40 10.72
C PRO A 242 -3.75 4.88 11.14
N VAL A 243 -4.22 5.98 10.56
CA VAL A 243 -5.53 6.56 10.83
C VAL A 243 -6.65 5.67 10.27
N GLY A 244 -6.45 5.12 9.06
CA GLY A 244 -7.42 4.26 8.39
C GLY A 244 -7.68 2.97 9.15
N LEU A 245 -6.63 2.23 9.49
CA LEU A 245 -6.75 0.99 10.28
C LEU A 245 -7.47 1.22 11.61
N SER A 246 -7.11 2.29 12.32
CA SER A 246 -7.79 2.69 13.57
C SER A 246 -9.27 3.02 13.34
N SER A 247 -9.59 3.74 12.27
CA SER A 247 -10.97 4.15 11.96
C SER A 247 -11.85 2.98 11.55
N VAL A 248 -11.33 2.03 10.76
CA VAL A 248 -12.06 0.80 10.40
C VAL A 248 -12.46 0.03 11.67
N THR A 249 -11.57 -0.10 12.63
CA THR A 249 -11.88 -0.82 13.88
C THR A 249 -12.83 -0.07 14.79
N LYS A 250 -12.71 1.25 14.91
CA LYS A 250 -13.53 2.08 15.81
C LYS A 250 -14.95 2.31 15.29
N LEU A 251 -15.11 2.50 13.98
CA LEU A 251 -16.39 2.82 13.35
C LEU A 251 -17.21 1.56 13.02
N SER A 252 -16.58 0.41 12.89
CA SER A 252 -17.27 -0.84 12.56
C SER A 252 -17.94 -1.46 13.80
N PRO A 253 -19.16 -1.99 13.69
CA PRO A 253 -19.76 -2.80 14.74
C PRO A 253 -18.87 -3.99 15.09
N LYS A 254 -18.71 -4.28 16.40
CA LYS A 254 -17.80 -5.35 16.90
C LYS A 254 -18.02 -6.71 16.19
N ARG A 255 -19.26 -7.03 15.83
CA ARG A 255 -19.65 -8.29 15.18
C ARG A 255 -19.11 -8.46 13.75
N ILE A 256 -18.67 -7.37 13.08
CA ILE A 256 -18.17 -7.42 11.69
C ILE A 256 -16.82 -6.73 11.50
N VAL A 257 -16.14 -6.32 12.56
CA VAL A 257 -14.82 -5.67 12.48
C VAL A 257 -13.84 -6.50 11.64
N GLY A 258 -13.80 -7.83 11.85
CA GLY A 258 -12.94 -8.72 11.07
C GLY A 258 -13.24 -8.68 9.57
N MET A 259 -14.52 -8.63 9.17
CA MET A 259 -14.93 -8.50 7.78
C MET A 259 -14.49 -7.14 7.20
N MET A 260 -14.67 -6.04 7.92
CA MET A 260 -14.27 -4.71 7.46
C MET A 260 -12.75 -4.58 7.34
N MET A 261 -11.99 -5.20 8.25
CA MET A 261 -10.52 -5.31 8.13
C MET A 261 -10.12 -6.13 6.90
N GLY A 262 -10.81 -7.25 6.64
CA GLY A 262 -10.62 -8.03 5.41
C GLY A 262 -10.88 -7.19 4.14
N MET A 263 -11.92 -6.37 4.14
CA MET A 263 -12.22 -5.45 3.03
C MET A 263 -11.13 -4.37 2.85
N TRP A 264 -10.56 -3.87 3.94
CA TRP A 264 -9.42 -2.96 3.88
C TRP A 264 -8.22 -3.58 3.15
N PHE A 265 -7.84 -4.81 3.52
CA PHE A 265 -6.74 -5.51 2.85
C PHE A 265 -7.08 -5.92 1.41
N CYS A 266 -8.35 -6.25 1.13
CA CYS A 266 -8.81 -6.49 -0.24
C CYS A 266 -8.68 -5.22 -1.11
N ALA A 267 -9.01 -4.05 -0.56
CA ALA A 267 -8.82 -2.77 -1.25
C ALA A 267 -7.34 -2.48 -1.51
N SER A 268 -6.44 -2.78 -0.56
CA SER A 268 -4.99 -2.67 -0.77
C SER A 268 -4.50 -3.62 -1.88
N ALA A 269 -4.98 -4.86 -1.92
CA ALA A 269 -4.66 -5.82 -2.99
C ALA A 269 -5.16 -5.34 -4.36
N ALA A 270 -6.38 -4.79 -4.43
CA ALA A 270 -6.90 -4.19 -5.65
C ALA A 270 -6.10 -2.94 -6.06
N GLY A 271 -5.65 -2.13 -5.10
CA GLY A 271 -4.75 -1.00 -5.32
C GLY A 271 -3.43 -1.44 -5.97
N ASN A 272 -2.80 -2.51 -5.46
CA ASN A 272 -1.59 -3.08 -6.06
C ASN A 272 -1.81 -3.57 -7.50
N PHE A 273 -2.97 -4.18 -7.78
CA PHE A 273 -3.32 -4.58 -9.15
C PHE A 273 -3.44 -3.36 -10.08
N VAL A 274 -4.15 -2.30 -9.64
CA VAL A 274 -4.28 -1.04 -10.39
C VAL A 274 -2.91 -0.37 -10.57
N ALA A 275 -2.02 -0.43 -9.56
CA ALA A 275 -0.65 0.05 -9.69
C ALA A 275 0.10 -0.63 -10.85
N GLY A 276 -0.08 -1.94 -11.03
CA GLY A 276 0.46 -2.67 -12.17
C GLY A 276 -0.09 -2.20 -13.52
N LEU A 277 -1.39 -1.82 -13.59
CA LEU A 277 -1.99 -1.25 -14.79
C LEU A 277 -1.41 0.14 -15.12
N ILE A 278 -1.22 1.00 -14.10
CA ILE A 278 -0.57 2.31 -14.27
C ILE A 278 0.87 2.12 -14.76
N ALA A 279 1.61 1.17 -14.20
CA ALA A 279 2.97 0.87 -14.63
C ALA A 279 3.03 0.41 -16.10
N ARG A 280 2.07 -0.36 -16.57
CA ARG A 280 1.96 -0.71 -18.01
C ARG A 280 1.77 0.51 -18.89
N ALA A 281 1.01 1.52 -18.45
CA ALA A 281 0.80 2.74 -19.20
C ALA A 281 2.08 3.59 -19.35
N THR A 282 3.08 3.42 -18.47
CA THR A 282 4.40 4.06 -18.62
C THR A 282 5.33 3.30 -19.56
N ALA A 283 5.01 2.05 -19.90
CA ALA A 283 5.77 1.25 -20.87
C ALA A 283 5.36 1.67 -22.28
N SER A 284 6.26 2.34 -23.02
CA SER A 284 6.02 2.62 -24.44
C SER A 284 6.01 1.31 -25.24
N GLU A 285 5.09 1.19 -26.20
CA GLU A 285 4.91 0.00 -27.05
C GLU A 285 6.14 -0.40 -27.91
N ASN A 286 7.18 0.42 -27.91
CA ASN A 286 8.36 0.27 -28.76
C ASN A 286 9.62 -0.28 -28.06
N ILE A 287 9.47 -1.17 -27.06
CA ILE A 287 10.63 -1.90 -26.48
C ILE A 287 10.80 -3.24 -27.21
N SER A 288 10.86 -3.22 -28.54
CA SER A 288 11.26 -4.37 -29.37
C SER A 288 12.68 -4.20 -29.93
N GLY A 289 13.57 -3.53 -29.21
CA GLY A 289 14.98 -3.37 -29.58
C GLY A 289 15.89 -3.62 -28.39
N ALA A 290 16.92 -4.40 -28.62
CA ALA A 290 17.87 -4.97 -27.65
C ALA A 290 18.83 -3.97 -26.98
N GLU A 291 18.42 -2.74 -26.64
CA GLU A 291 19.24 -1.83 -25.88
C GLU A 291 18.44 -1.24 -24.70
N ASN A 292 18.97 -1.45 -23.49
CA ASN A 292 18.46 -0.91 -22.22
C ASN A 292 18.67 0.63 -22.10
N ILE A 293 18.58 1.36 -23.21
CA ILE A 293 18.81 2.81 -23.25
C ILE A 293 17.49 3.52 -23.01
N PHE A 294 17.43 4.29 -21.92
CA PHE A 294 16.30 5.17 -21.64
C PHE A 294 16.25 6.31 -22.64
N THR A 295 15.13 6.52 -23.30
CA THR A 295 14.97 7.49 -24.38
C THR A 295 14.15 8.71 -23.95
N LEU A 296 14.25 9.81 -24.70
CA LEU A 296 13.40 10.99 -24.50
C LEU A 296 11.89 10.67 -24.66
N ALA A 297 11.55 9.74 -25.56
CA ALA A 297 10.17 9.30 -25.73
C ALA A 297 9.66 8.57 -24.48
N GLN A 298 10.46 7.70 -23.87
CA GLN A 298 10.14 7.04 -22.60
C GLN A 298 10.01 8.08 -21.47
N LYS A 299 10.95 9.04 -21.37
CA LYS A 299 10.86 10.13 -20.40
C LYS A 299 9.54 10.89 -20.54
N SER A 300 9.13 11.22 -21.78
CA SER A 300 7.86 11.88 -22.06
C SER A 300 6.66 11.04 -21.61
N ALA A 301 6.64 9.74 -21.91
CA ALA A 301 5.58 8.82 -21.47
C ALA A 301 5.42 8.79 -19.95
N PHE A 302 6.52 8.69 -19.21
CA PHE A 302 6.51 8.79 -17.75
C PHE A 302 5.96 10.13 -17.27
N MET A 303 6.39 11.26 -17.87
CA MET A 303 5.90 12.59 -17.51
C MET A 303 4.40 12.72 -17.75
N ASP A 304 3.88 12.22 -18.86
CA ASP A 304 2.46 12.31 -19.21
C ASP A 304 1.62 11.47 -18.25
N VAL A 305 2.00 10.23 -17.98
CA VAL A 305 1.29 9.37 -17.02
C VAL A 305 1.35 9.98 -15.62
N TYR A 306 2.51 10.40 -15.15
CA TYR A 306 2.66 10.95 -13.80
C TYR A 306 1.99 12.33 -13.62
N THR A 307 1.90 13.11 -14.68
CA THR A 307 1.10 14.36 -14.66
C THR A 307 -0.38 14.04 -14.48
N ASN A 308 -0.93 13.12 -15.29
CA ASN A 308 -2.33 12.74 -15.22
C ASN A 308 -2.66 12.11 -13.86
N VAL A 309 -1.85 11.18 -13.40
CA VAL A 309 -2.00 10.50 -12.10
C VAL A 309 -1.93 11.51 -10.95
N GLY A 310 -0.96 12.44 -11.00
CA GLY A 310 -0.81 13.48 -9.99
C GLY A 310 -2.01 14.44 -9.94
N LEU A 311 -2.51 14.88 -11.09
CA LEU A 311 -3.70 15.75 -11.18
C LEU A 311 -4.97 15.03 -10.72
N ILE A 312 -5.16 13.77 -11.11
CA ILE A 312 -6.30 12.95 -10.64
C ILE A 312 -6.24 12.80 -9.13
N ALA A 313 -5.06 12.50 -8.55
CA ALA A 313 -4.89 12.39 -7.12
C ALA A 313 -5.23 13.69 -6.38
N LEU A 314 -4.79 14.83 -6.89
CA LEU A 314 -5.15 16.14 -6.32
C LEU A 314 -6.66 16.39 -6.41
N PHE A 315 -7.26 16.14 -7.55
CA PHE A 315 -8.70 16.30 -7.72
C PHE A 315 -9.50 15.42 -6.75
N VAL A 316 -9.13 14.14 -6.64
CA VAL A 316 -9.76 13.18 -5.73
C VAL A 316 -9.55 13.59 -4.26
N GLY A 317 -8.35 14.04 -3.91
CA GLY A 317 -8.05 14.54 -2.56
C GLY A 317 -8.86 15.80 -2.20
N ILE A 318 -8.96 16.77 -3.12
CA ILE A 318 -9.79 17.98 -2.93
C ILE A 318 -11.27 17.60 -2.80
N LEU A 319 -11.76 16.70 -3.65
CA LEU A 319 -13.13 16.22 -3.57
C LEU A 319 -13.43 15.60 -2.20
N LEU A 320 -12.55 14.71 -1.71
CA LEU A 320 -12.69 14.10 -0.39
C LEU A 320 -12.63 15.15 0.73
N ALA A 321 -11.76 16.16 0.62
CA ALA A 321 -11.68 17.25 1.58
C ALA A 321 -12.99 18.04 1.67
N LEU A 322 -13.62 18.32 0.52
CA LEU A 322 -14.93 19.01 0.45
C LEU A 322 -16.06 18.18 1.08
N PHE A 323 -16.03 16.85 0.91
CA PHE A 323 -17.00 15.95 1.54
C PHE A 323 -16.68 15.57 2.99
N SER A 324 -15.47 15.89 3.48
CA SER A 324 -15.02 15.56 4.83
C SER A 324 -15.97 16.02 5.95
N PRO A 325 -16.59 17.23 5.90
CA PRO A 325 -17.53 17.65 6.97
C PRO A 325 -18.80 16.78 7.02
N LEU A 326 -19.29 16.32 5.86
CA LEU A 326 -20.44 15.42 5.78
C LEU A 326 -20.10 14.06 6.35
N MET A 327 -18.95 13.50 5.97
CA MET A 327 -18.47 12.23 6.49
C MET A 327 -18.22 12.29 8.00
N LYS A 328 -17.67 13.40 8.51
CA LYS A 328 -17.48 13.61 9.96
C LYS A 328 -18.81 13.54 10.72
N LYS A 329 -19.90 14.07 10.16
CA LYS A 329 -21.25 13.92 10.78
C LYS A 329 -21.67 12.47 10.86
N GLY A 330 -21.45 11.68 9.80
CA GLY A 330 -21.76 10.25 9.76
C GLY A 330 -20.92 9.39 10.71
N MET A 331 -19.82 9.91 11.26
CA MET A 331 -19.00 9.23 12.27
C MET A 331 -19.58 9.30 13.69
N HIS A 332 -20.61 10.12 13.92
CA HIS A 332 -21.31 10.26 15.23
C HIS A 332 -20.34 10.45 16.42
N GLY A 333 -19.40 11.38 16.29
CA GLY A 333 -18.45 11.76 17.36
C GLY A 333 -17.24 10.83 17.53
N ILE A 334 -17.09 9.78 16.76
CA ILE A 334 -15.88 8.96 16.73
C ILE A 334 -14.87 9.61 15.77
N ASN A 335 -13.70 9.99 16.29
CA ASN A 335 -12.59 10.57 15.51
C ASN A 335 -11.38 9.63 15.53
#